data_d0c6f452eca3d9329f996ea1b712da32
#
_entry.id   d0c6f452eca3d9329f996ea1b712da32
#
_cell.length_a   1.000
_cell.length_b   1.000
_cell.length_c   1.000
_cell.angle_alpha   90.00
_cell.angle_beta   90.00
_cell.angle_gamma   90.00
#
_symmetry.space_group_name_H-M   'P 1'
#
loop_
_entity.id
_entity.type
_entity.pdbx_description
1 polymer ?
#
loop_
_entity_poly.entity_id
_entity_poly.type
_entity_poly.pdbx_seq_one_letter_code
_entity_poly.pdbx_strand_id
1 'polypeptide(L)'
;MKIHERMSEKRCFYMIVFLAVILFVLSGCEKQQPESESVDSIPTINIGISARTGLSKNLSEVNQTLGDLTEEKIGVRARLIWTGLNSSQGNSYYKNRQLGVDILNIYFNQFENYRQKNLLLDMEPYMAEAPALQEVLDEKTDLPEDEREGVYGIPKPLSDIHTNGVILNRTYVEKYHMDISNIHKPEDLEPLLDIIKKERPDVVPWALEKRGNAVVERSLIADILDGCLAGILYEGTDDTVCNIYESDAYTKRVELAKRWQKKGYLAEDVITNIETGQTQVIAGDAFAAEFVIKPDEMQYEE
;
A
#
# COMPACT_ATOMS: atom_id res chain seq x y z
N MET A 1 -34.03 -38.45 -58.77
CA MET A 1 -33.24 -37.31 -59.27
C MET A 1 -33.46 -35.97 -58.47
N LYS A 2 -34.61 -35.75 -57.87
CA LYS A 2 -34.93 -34.49 -57.17
C LYS A 2 -34.36 -34.31 -55.76
N ILE A 3 -33.82 -35.33 -55.13
CA ILE A 3 -33.31 -35.25 -53.76
C ILE A 3 -31.82 -34.78 -53.72
N HIS A 4 -31.06 -35.10 -54.76
CA HIS A 4 -29.63 -34.73 -54.82
C HIS A 4 -29.41 -33.22 -55.11
N GLU A 5 -30.32 -32.60 -55.89
CA GLU A 5 -30.26 -31.16 -56.19
C GLU A 5 -30.54 -30.30 -54.94
N ARG A 6 -31.51 -30.66 -54.12
CA ARG A 6 -31.87 -29.94 -52.89
C ARG A 6 -30.78 -29.98 -51.80
N MET A 7 -29.97 -31.02 -51.80
CA MET A 7 -28.81 -31.14 -50.86
C MET A 7 -27.62 -30.29 -51.34
N SER A 8 -27.45 -30.13 -52.65
CA SER A 8 -26.41 -29.29 -53.25
C SER A 8 -26.65 -27.79 -52.97
N GLU A 9 -27.88 -27.32 -53.14
CA GLU A 9 -28.26 -25.91 -52.89
C GLU A 9 -28.11 -25.52 -51.42
N LYS A 10 -28.50 -26.40 -50.47
CA LYS A 10 -28.32 -26.15 -49.05
C LYS A 10 -26.84 -26.12 -48.64
N ARG A 11 -26.00 -26.96 -49.21
CA ARG A 11 -24.55 -26.96 -48.99
C ARG A 11 -23.92 -25.68 -49.54
N CYS A 12 -24.33 -25.24 -50.72
CA CYS A 12 -23.84 -23.99 -51.28
C CYS A 12 -24.26 -22.78 -50.46
N PHE A 13 -25.49 -22.75 -49.95
CA PHE A 13 -25.99 -21.69 -49.08
C PHE A 13 -25.23 -21.64 -47.75
N TYR A 14 -24.97 -22.77 -47.05
CA TYR A 14 -24.18 -22.80 -45.82
C TYR A 14 -22.72 -22.43 -46.05
N MET A 15 -22.15 -22.77 -47.20
CA MET A 15 -20.78 -22.36 -47.55
C MET A 15 -20.68 -20.84 -47.82
N ILE A 16 -21.68 -20.24 -48.45
CA ILE A 16 -21.73 -18.79 -48.66
C ILE A 16 -21.93 -18.05 -47.34
N VAL A 17 -22.80 -18.54 -46.45
CA VAL A 17 -23.00 -17.95 -45.12
C VAL A 17 -21.71 -18.08 -44.26
N PHE A 18 -21.03 -19.22 -44.33
CA PHE A 18 -19.76 -19.43 -43.64
C PHE A 18 -18.65 -18.52 -44.17
N LEU A 19 -18.57 -18.33 -45.46
CA LEU A 19 -17.62 -17.39 -46.09
C LEU A 19 -17.92 -15.93 -45.74
N ALA A 20 -19.20 -15.55 -45.65
CA ALA A 20 -19.63 -14.23 -45.23
C ALA A 20 -19.29 -13.95 -43.76
N VAL A 21 -19.43 -14.95 -42.86
CA VAL A 21 -19.03 -14.84 -41.46
C VAL A 21 -17.51 -14.70 -41.32
N ILE A 22 -16.73 -15.44 -42.11
CA ILE A 22 -15.27 -15.32 -42.12
C ILE A 22 -14.84 -13.94 -42.62
N LEU A 23 -15.48 -13.40 -43.63
CA LEU A 23 -15.21 -12.05 -44.13
C LEU A 23 -15.58 -10.97 -43.11
N PHE A 24 -16.64 -11.17 -42.32
CA PHE A 24 -17.01 -10.25 -41.22
C PHE A 24 -16.02 -10.30 -40.03
N VAL A 25 -15.45 -11.46 -39.75
CA VAL A 25 -14.43 -11.61 -38.68
C VAL A 25 -13.08 -11.03 -39.14
N LEU A 26 -12.76 -11.09 -40.44
CA LEU A 26 -11.51 -10.53 -40.98
C LEU A 26 -11.57 -9.00 -41.18
N SER A 27 -12.74 -8.40 -41.28
CA SER A 27 -12.91 -6.93 -41.34
C SER A 27 -12.96 -6.26 -39.96
N GLY A 28 -12.99 -7.03 -38.87
CA GLY A 28 -13.02 -6.54 -37.47
C GLY A 28 -11.66 -6.22 -36.84
N CYS A 29 -10.55 -6.44 -37.54
CA CYS A 29 -9.21 -5.99 -37.08
C CYS A 29 -8.79 -4.73 -37.86
N GLU A 30 -9.53 -3.65 -37.72
CA GLU A 30 -8.96 -2.33 -37.89
C GLU A 30 -7.97 -2.16 -36.70
N LYS A 31 -6.68 -2.32 -37.00
CA LYS A 31 -5.63 -1.80 -36.11
C LYS A 31 -5.99 -0.34 -35.95
N GLN A 32 -6.45 0.06 -34.76
CA GLN A 32 -6.29 1.45 -34.35
C GLN A 32 -4.81 1.75 -34.54
N GLN A 33 -4.48 2.40 -35.65
CA GLN A 33 -3.25 3.17 -35.72
C GLN A 33 -3.30 4.09 -34.50
N PRO A 34 -2.23 4.20 -33.72
CA PRO A 34 -2.16 5.26 -32.73
C PRO A 34 -2.49 6.53 -33.54
N GLU A 35 -3.56 7.22 -33.14
CA GLU A 35 -3.82 8.57 -33.62
C GLU A 35 -2.47 9.29 -33.53
N SER A 36 -2.02 9.83 -34.65
CA SER A 36 -0.86 10.71 -34.65
C SER A 36 -1.23 11.83 -33.69
N GLU A 37 -0.68 11.77 -32.47
CA GLU A 37 -0.79 12.85 -31.50
C GLU A 37 -0.48 14.13 -32.25
N SER A 38 -1.47 15.01 -32.31
CA SER A 38 -1.26 16.36 -32.80
C SER A 38 -0.12 16.96 -31.98
N VAL A 39 0.85 17.57 -32.63
CA VAL A 39 2.11 18.12 -32.07
C VAL A 39 1.86 19.17 -30.96
N ASP A 40 0.62 19.40 -30.54
CA ASP A 40 0.17 20.36 -29.51
C ASP A 40 -0.49 19.73 -28.27
N SER A 41 -0.49 18.40 -28.10
CA SER A 41 -1.04 17.81 -26.88
C SER A 41 -0.01 17.77 -25.77
N ILE A 42 -0.34 18.40 -24.63
CA ILE A 42 0.48 18.35 -23.42
C ILE A 42 0.64 16.89 -23.00
N PRO A 43 1.87 16.38 -22.84
CA PRO A 43 2.10 15.00 -22.45
C PRO A 43 1.50 14.71 -21.07
N THR A 44 0.91 13.53 -20.90
CA THR A 44 0.34 13.09 -19.63
C THR A 44 1.14 11.92 -19.08
N ILE A 45 1.53 11.98 -17.79
CA ILE A 45 2.20 10.91 -17.06
C ILE A 45 1.22 10.33 -16.03
N ASN A 46 0.97 9.04 -16.13
CA ASN A 46 0.08 8.30 -15.25
C ASN A 46 0.88 7.64 -14.12
N ILE A 47 0.56 8.01 -12.88
CA ILE A 47 1.21 7.51 -11.67
C ILE A 47 0.29 6.51 -10.99
N GLY A 48 0.73 5.26 -10.85
CA GLY A 48 -0.03 4.20 -10.19
C GLY A 48 -0.05 4.39 -8.68
N ILE A 49 -1.26 4.44 -8.10
CA ILE A 49 -1.45 4.50 -6.65
C ILE A 49 -2.26 3.30 -6.15
N SER A 50 -1.88 2.80 -4.98
CA SER A 50 -2.65 1.80 -4.25
C SER A 50 -2.90 2.29 -2.84
N ALA A 51 -4.10 2.06 -2.30
CA ALA A 51 -4.43 2.42 -0.93
C ALA A 51 -5.29 1.33 -0.28
N ARG A 52 -5.12 1.10 1.02
CA ARG A 52 -5.87 0.10 1.79
C ARG A 52 -7.35 0.46 1.93
N THR A 53 -7.64 1.74 2.03
CA THR A 53 -8.99 2.29 2.27
C THR A 53 -9.85 2.42 1.02
N GLY A 54 -9.33 2.00 -0.14
CA GLY A 54 -10.04 2.10 -1.40
C GLY A 54 -9.83 3.43 -2.13
N LEU A 55 -10.63 3.64 -3.17
CA LEU A 55 -10.55 4.82 -4.01
C LEU A 55 -11.10 6.05 -3.27
N SER A 56 -10.30 7.11 -3.21
CA SER A 56 -10.79 8.41 -2.70
C SER A 56 -11.95 8.93 -3.55
N LYS A 57 -13.01 9.41 -2.89
CA LYS A 57 -14.15 10.03 -3.56
C LYS A 57 -13.74 11.29 -4.35
N ASN A 58 -12.67 11.94 -3.93
CA ASN A 58 -12.16 13.19 -4.51
C ASN A 58 -11.03 13.00 -5.51
N LEU A 59 -10.75 11.75 -5.95
CA LEU A 59 -9.63 11.48 -6.87
C LEU A 59 -9.71 12.31 -8.16
N SER A 60 -10.90 12.60 -8.66
CA SER A 60 -11.09 13.43 -9.86
C SER A 60 -10.63 14.86 -9.63
N GLU A 61 -10.97 15.46 -8.48
CA GLU A 61 -10.56 16.80 -8.10
C GLU A 61 -9.05 16.89 -7.85
N VAL A 62 -8.50 15.90 -7.15
CA VAL A 62 -7.05 15.78 -6.95
C VAL A 62 -6.32 15.69 -8.29
N ASN A 63 -6.81 14.88 -9.22
CA ASN A 63 -6.21 14.74 -10.54
C ASN A 63 -6.27 16.04 -11.36
N GLN A 64 -7.37 16.78 -11.25
CA GLN A 64 -7.48 18.09 -11.91
C GLN A 64 -6.43 19.05 -11.37
N THR A 65 -6.38 19.24 -10.04
CA THR A 65 -5.43 20.15 -9.40
C THR A 65 -3.97 19.74 -9.63
N LEU A 66 -3.66 18.44 -9.52
CA LEU A 66 -2.32 17.91 -9.78
C LEU A 66 -1.90 18.14 -11.24
N GLY A 67 -2.81 17.84 -12.18
CA GLY A 67 -2.55 18.03 -13.60
C GLY A 67 -2.27 19.47 -13.95
N ASP A 68 -3.09 20.40 -13.46
CA ASP A 68 -2.93 21.85 -13.73
C ASP A 68 -1.62 22.38 -13.11
N LEU A 69 -1.28 21.95 -11.89
CA LEU A 69 -0.05 22.34 -11.20
C LEU A 69 1.21 21.84 -11.95
N THR A 70 1.20 20.59 -12.37
CA THR A 70 2.37 19.99 -13.05
C THR A 70 2.51 20.51 -14.49
N GLU A 71 1.41 20.79 -15.17
CA GLU A 71 1.43 21.46 -16.46
C GLU A 71 2.06 22.84 -16.37
N GLU A 72 1.64 23.65 -15.37
CA GLU A 72 2.20 25.00 -15.14
C GLU A 72 3.69 24.94 -14.82
N LYS A 73 4.13 23.99 -13.98
CA LYS A 73 5.51 23.95 -13.47
C LYS A 73 6.50 23.27 -14.42
N ILE A 74 6.08 22.20 -15.10
CA ILE A 74 6.99 21.34 -15.86
C ILE A 74 6.48 21.01 -17.28
N GLY A 75 5.33 21.55 -17.71
CA GLY A 75 4.79 21.32 -19.05
C GLY A 75 4.24 19.90 -19.28
N VAL A 76 3.97 19.16 -18.23
CA VAL A 76 3.46 17.78 -18.26
C VAL A 76 2.30 17.63 -17.29
N ARG A 77 1.21 16.97 -17.68
CA ARG A 77 0.10 16.69 -16.77
C ARG A 77 0.34 15.37 -16.02
N ALA A 78 0.50 15.42 -14.71
CA ALA A 78 0.50 14.22 -13.89
C ALA A 78 -0.94 13.77 -13.58
N ARG A 79 -1.17 12.47 -13.57
CA ARG A 79 -2.46 11.87 -13.26
C ARG A 79 -2.29 10.62 -12.40
N LEU A 80 -3.05 10.55 -11.31
CA LEU A 80 -3.08 9.38 -10.44
C LEU A 80 -4.05 8.33 -10.99
N ILE A 81 -3.58 7.10 -11.15
CA ILE A 81 -4.36 5.96 -11.59
C ILE A 81 -4.51 4.97 -10.42
N TRP A 82 -5.75 4.65 -10.07
CA TRP A 82 -6.03 3.65 -9.06
C TRP A 82 -5.66 2.25 -9.52
N THR A 83 -4.77 1.57 -8.82
CA THR A 83 -4.25 0.25 -9.20
C THR A 83 -4.76 -0.89 -8.32
N GLY A 84 -5.34 -0.62 -7.18
CA GLY A 84 -5.97 -1.63 -6.32
C GLY A 84 -5.89 -1.35 -4.82
N LEU A 85 -6.55 -2.23 -4.06
CA LEU A 85 -6.72 -2.10 -2.60
C LEU A 85 -5.46 -2.45 -1.77
N ASN A 86 -4.49 -3.12 -2.36
CA ASN A 86 -3.27 -3.48 -1.66
C ASN A 86 -2.06 -3.48 -2.59
N SER A 87 -0.92 -3.46 -1.96
CA SER A 87 0.37 -3.44 -2.61
C SER A 87 0.63 -4.62 -3.56
N SER A 88 0.24 -5.82 -3.18
CA SER A 88 0.46 -7.01 -4.00
C SER A 88 -0.39 -7.02 -5.27
N GLN A 89 -1.59 -6.44 -5.22
CA GLN A 89 -2.44 -6.27 -6.41
C GLN A 89 -2.09 -5.01 -7.20
N GLY A 90 -1.82 -3.90 -6.50
CA GLY A 90 -1.48 -2.62 -7.09
C GLY A 90 -0.14 -2.59 -7.80
N ASN A 91 0.80 -3.44 -7.36
CA ASN A 91 2.16 -3.49 -7.87
C ASN A 91 2.38 -4.55 -8.97
N SER A 92 1.31 -5.18 -9.48
CA SER A 92 1.44 -6.05 -10.63
C SER A 92 1.82 -5.26 -11.88
N TYR A 93 3.02 -5.47 -12.42
CA TYR A 93 3.48 -4.83 -13.66
C TYR A 93 2.48 -4.96 -14.80
N TYR A 94 1.98 -6.17 -15.04
CA TYR A 94 1.05 -6.42 -16.14
C TYR A 94 -0.28 -5.69 -15.98
N LYS A 95 -0.81 -5.63 -14.75
CA LYS A 95 -2.04 -4.88 -14.47
C LYS A 95 -1.83 -3.38 -14.66
N ASN A 96 -0.73 -2.83 -14.16
CA ASN A 96 -0.43 -1.41 -14.30
C ASN A 96 -0.20 -1.01 -15.77
N ARG A 97 0.46 -1.87 -16.55
CA ARG A 97 0.61 -1.65 -18.00
C ARG A 97 -0.73 -1.64 -18.73
N GLN A 98 -1.67 -2.51 -18.35
CA GLN A 98 -3.04 -2.51 -18.93
C GLN A 98 -3.82 -1.24 -18.56
N LEU A 99 -3.53 -0.64 -17.41
CA LEU A 99 -4.12 0.62 -16.94
C LEU A 99 -3.43 1.86 -17.51
N GLY A 100 -2.37 1.70 -18.31
CA GLY A 100 -1.59 2.81 -18.86
C GLY A 100 -0.77 3.56 -17.81
N VAL A 101 -0.33 2.87 -16.76
CA VAL A 101 0.54 3.45 -15.72
C VAL A 101 1.96 3.57 -16.23
N ASP A 102 2.54 4.77 -16.14
CA ASP A 102 3.91 5.08 -16.55
C ASP A 102 4.87 5.00 -15.37
N ILE A 103 4.46 5.47 -14.19
CA ILE A 103 5.24 5.41 -12.95
C ILE A 103 4.56 4.47 -11.97
N LEU A 104 5.29 3.44 -11.54
CA LEU A 104 4.82 2.37 -10.69
C LEU A 104 5.46 2.44 -9.30
N ASN A 105 4.65 2.37 -8.25
CA ASN A 105 5.17 2.17 -6.90
C ASN A 105 5.51 0.69 -6.71
N ILE A 106 6.78 0.39 -6.48
CA ILE A 106 7.29 -0.98 -6.33
C ILE A 106 7.77 -1.20 -4.90
N TYR A 107 7.38 -2.31 -4.29
CA TYR A 107 7.95 -2.72 -3.02
C TYR A 107 9.36 -3.28 -3.22
N PHE A 108 10.22 -3.05 -2.23
CA PHE A 108 11.61 -3.48 -2.23
C PHE A 108 11.79 -4.95 -2.65
N ASN A 109 11.01 -5.87 -2.09
CA ASN A 109 11.08 -7.30 -2.41
C ASN A 109 10.66 -7.68 -3.84
N GLN A 110 10.10 -6.75 -4.63
CA GLN A 110 9.74 -6.96 -6.03
C GLN A 110 10.67 -6.26 -7.00
N PHE A 111 11.43 -5.28 -6.52
CA PHE A 111 12.27 -4.41 -7.33
C PHE A 111 13.27 -5.21 -8.16
N GLU A 112 14.05 -6.07 -7.51
CA GLU A 112 15.07 -6.88 -8.15
C GLU A 112 14.49 -7.83 -9.20
N ASN A 113 13.33 -8.44 -8.93
CA ASN A 113 12.62 -9.29 -9.90
C ASN A 113 12.20 -8.51 -11.16
N TYR A 114 11.80 -7.23 -11.02
CA TYR A 114 11.42 -6.40 -12.15
C TYR A 114 12.64 -5.93 -12.93
N ARG A 115 13.73 -5.57 -12.25
CA ARG A 115 15.02 -5.21 -12.85
C ARG A 115 15.57 -6.36 -13.70
N GLN A 116 15.68 -7.56 -13.15
CA GLN A 116 16.17 -8.76 -13.86
C GLN A 116 15.33 -9.14 -15.07
N LYS A 117 14.04 -8.82 -15.07
CA LYS A 117 13.14 -9.06 -16.20
C LYS A 117 13.13 -7.93 -17.23
N ASN A 118 13.97 -6.93 -17.08
CA ASN A 118 14.01 -5.72 -17.93
C ASN A 118 12.62 -5.04 -18.04
N LEU A 119 11.89 -4.95 -16.95
CA LEU A 119 10.58 -4.32 -16.90
C LEU A 119 10.64 -2.84 -16.45
N LEU A 120 11.80 -2.39 -15.98
CA LEU A 120 12.06 -1.03 -15.52
C LEU A 120 12.93 -0.33 -16.52
N LEU A 121 12.71 0.97 -16.69
CA LEU A 121 13.56 1.85 -17.48
C LEU A 121 14.85 2.11 -16.69
N ASP A 122 15.99 1.93 -17.35
CA ASP A 122 17.24 2.46 -16.83
C ASP A 122 17.27 3.98 -17.05
N MET A 123 17.30 4.73 -15.97
CA MET A 123 17.29 6.19 -15.98
C MET A 123 18.71 6.79 -16.00
N GLU A 124 19.77 5.99 -15.83
CA GLU A 124 21.16 6.43 -15.81
C GLU A 124 21.50 7.38 -16.96
N PRO A 125 21.11 7.09 -18.23
CA PRO A 125 21.41 7.98 -19.36
C PRO A 125 20.78 9.38 -19.27
N TYR A 126 19.75 9.55 -18.44
CA TYR A 126 18.97 10.80 -18.30
C TYR A 126 19.33 11.59 -17.06
N MET A 127 20.18 11.06 -16.18
CA MET A 127 20.49 11.67 -14.89
C MET A 127 21.12 13.07 -15.02
N ALA A 128 21.94 13.28 -16.05
CA ALA A 128 22.56 14.60 -16.32
C ALA A 128 21.51 15.70 -16.59
N GLU A 129 20.31 15.35 -17.05
CA GLU A 129 19.20 16.27 -17.30
C GLU A 129 18.30 16.48 -16.07
N ALA A 130 18.52 15.69 -15.01
CA ALA A 130 17.69 15.69 -13.80
C ALA A 130 18.54 15.83 -12.50
N PRO A 131 19.24 16.95 -12.30
CA PRO A 131 20.16 17.12 -11.16
C PRO A 131 19.45 17.01 -9.79
N ALA A 132 18.18 17.43 -9.66
CA ALA A 132 17.43 17.24 -8.44
C ALA A 132 17.15 15.76 -8.12
N LEU A 133 17.05 14.92 -9.12
CA LEU A 133 16.91 13.46 -8.94
C LEU A 133 18.23 12.85 -8.48
N GLN A 134 19.36 13.30 -9.04
CA GLN A 134 20.68 12.89 -8.58
C GLN A 134 20.89 13.20 -7.09
N GLU A 135 20.53 14.40 -6.66
CA GLU A 135 20.60 14.80 -5.24
C GLU A 135 19.79 13.83 -4.33
N VAL A 136 18.57 13.50 -4.71
CA VAL A 136 17.72 12.54 -3.96
C VAL A 136 18.36 11.15 -3.90
N LEU A 137 18.97 10.69 -4.99
CA LEU A 137 19.64 9.39 -5.04
C LEU A 137 20.91 9.36 -4.17
N ASP A 138 21.69 10.42 -4.18
CA ASP A 138 22.91 10.54 -3.39
C ASP A 138 22.63 10.62 -1.89
N GLU A 139 21.54 11.28 -1.49
CA GLU A 139 21.09 11.32 -0.10
C GLU A 139 20.55 9.98 0.42
N LYS A 140 20.03 9.13 -0.46
CA LYS A 140 19.29 7.92 -0.10
C LYS A 140 19.99 6.60 -0.42
N THR A 141 21.18 6.66 -0.99
CA THR A 141 21.93 5.46 -1.38
C THR A 141 23.29 5.43 -0.71
N ASP A 142 23.48 4.49 0.22
CA ASP A 142 24.77 4.28 0.89
C ASP A 142 25.80 3.55 0.00
N LEU A 143 25.41 3.14 -1.22
CA LEU A 143 26.30 2.49 -2.17
C LEU A 143 27.15 3.52 -2.92
N PRO A 144 28.47 3.31 -3.03
CA PRO A 144 29.33 4.08 -3.91
C PRO A 144 28.80 4.10 -5.36
N GLU A 145 29.00 5.20 -6.06
CA GLU A 145 28.47 5.39 -7.43
C GLU A 145 28.97 4.29 -8.40
N ASP A 146 30.21 3.84 -8.23
CA ASP A 146 30.86 2.80 -9.03
C ASP A 146 30.33 1.37 -8.72
N GLU A 147 29.59 1.18 -7.64
CA GLU A 147 28.93 -0.08 -7.28
C GLU A 147 27.45 -0.12 -7.70
N ARG A 148 26.92 0.97 -8.28
CA ARG A 148 25.55 1.04 -8.76
C ARG A 148 25.44 0.48 -10.17
N GLU A 149 24.60 -0.54 -10.34
CA GLU A 149 24.29 -1.12 -11.66
C GLU A 149 23.09 -0.40 -12.31
N GLY A 150 23.23 0.87 -12.74
CA GLY A 150 22.18 1.68 -13.35
C GLY A 150 21.17 2.26 -12.34
N VAL A 151 20.24 3.09 -12.82
CA VAL A 151 19.20 3.75 -12.02
C VAL A 151 17.82 3.29 -12.46
N TYR A 152 17.26 2.31 -11.79
CA TYR A 152 15.97 1.70 -12.17
C TYR A 152 14.79 2.12 -11.28
N GLY A 153 15.00 2.94 -10.30
CA GLY A 153 13.97 3.43 -9.40
C GLY A 153 14.42 4.61 -8.56
N ILE A 154 13.44 5.36 -8.10
CA ILE A 154 13.65 6.48 -7.19
C ILE A 154 13.20 5.99 -5.81
N PRO A 155 14.08 5.98 -4.80
CA PRO A 155 13.69 5.64 -3.45
C PRO A 155 12.63 6.63 -2.97
N LYS A 156 11.52 6.11 -2.46
CA LYS A 156 10.51 6.95 -1.84
C LYS A 156 11.17 7.64 -0.64
N PRO A 157 11.09 8.98 -0.54
CA PRO A 157 11.50 9.63 0.69
C PRO A 157 10.60 9.09 1.82
N LEU A 158 11.15 8.20 2.61
CA LEU A 158 10.54 7.84 3.88
C LEU A 158 10.91 9.00 4.82
N SER A 159 9.93 9.56 5.50
CA SER A 159 10.27 10.28 6.72
C SER A 159 10.99 9.25 7.59
N ASP A 160 12.29 9.45 7.80
CA ASP A 160 13.17 8.49 8.50
C ASP A 160 12.76 8.30 9.97
N ILE A 161 11.73 9.01 10.40
CA ILE A 161 11.20 8.95 11.76
C ILE A 161 9.73 8.55 11.68
N HIS A 162 9.47 7.25 11.81
CA HIS A 162 8.17 6.80 12.27
C HIS A 162 8.37 6.06 13.60
N THR A 163 7.55 6.39 14.56
CA THR A 163 7.57 5.76 15.88
C THR A 163 6.27 4.99 16.09
N ASN A 164 6.38 3.77 16.59
CA ASN A 164 5.20 3.06 17.05
C ASN A 164 4.72 3.69 18.35
N GLY A 165 3.44 3.99 18.41
CA GLY A 165 2.79 4.59 19.55
C GLY A 165 1.41 4.00 19.80
N VAL A 166 0.65 4.66 20.63
CA VAL A 166 -0.72 4.30 20.96
C VAL A 166 -1.61 5.51 20.75
N ILE A 167 -2.68 5.33 19.98
CA ILE A 167 -3.77 6.29 19.91
C ILE A 167 -4.81 5.95 20.99
N LEU A 168 -5.26 6.97 21.73
CA LEU A 168 -6.30 6.87 22.75
C LEU A 168 -7.49 7.76 22.36
N ASN A 169 -8.71 7.29 22.58
CA ASN A 169 -9.89 8.13 22.36
C ASN A 169 -9.97 9.21 23.45
N ARG A 170 -9.76 10.45 23.03
CA ARG A 170 -9.72 11.64 23.90
C ARG A 170 -11.00 11.81 24.72
N THR A 171 -12.16 11.56 24.14
CA THR A 171 -13.44 11.66 24.85
C THR A 171 -13.50 10.80 26.10
N TYR A 172 -12.95 9.58 26.04
CA TYR A 172 -12.91 8.70 27.21
C TYR A 172 -11.83 9.11 28.20
N VAL A 173 -10.64 9.55 27.73
CA VAL A 173 -9.59 10.06 28.59
C VAL A 173 -10.10 11.22 29.44
N GLU A 174 -10.73 12.19 28.83
CA GLU A 174 -11.31 13.37 29.52
C GLU A 174 -12.47 13.00 30.44
N LYS A 175 -13.40 12.20 29.94
CA LYS A 175 -14.61 11.79 30.71
C LYS A 175 -14.28 11.05 32.00
N TYR A 176 -13.27 10.19 31.99
CA TYR A 176 -12.88 9.38 33.13
C TYR A 176 -11.65 9.92 33.86
N HIS A 177 -11.18 11.13 33.52
CA HIS A 177 -10.04 11.80 34.14
C HIS A 177 -8.79 10.91 34.20
N MET A 178 -8.48 10.24 33.08
CA MET A 178 -7.39 9.29 33.01
C MET A 178 -6.03 10.02 32.99
N ASP A 179 -5.11 9.58 33.83
CA ASP A 179 -3.74 10.07 33.78
C ASP A 179 -2.94 9.26 32.75
N ILE A 180 -2.51 9.96 31.69
CA ILE A 180 -1.71 9.37 30.60
C ILE A 180 -0.24 9.76 30.65
N SER A 181 0.17 10.53 31.67
CA SER A 181 1.52 11.10 31.75
C SER A 181 2.62 10.06 32.06
N ASN A 182 2.24 8.91 32.58
CA ASN A 182 3.18 7.86 33.03
C ASN A 182 3.08 6.57 32.21
N ILE A 183 2.64 6.66 30.94
CA ILE A 183 2.56 5.52 30.04
C ILE A 183 3.87 5.44 29.25
N HIS A 184 4.69 4.44 29.56
CA HIS A 184 5.98 4.22 28.91
C HIS A 184 6.09 2.85 28.22
N LYS A 185 5.19 1.92 28.57
CA LYS A 185 5.13 0.56 28.03
C LYS A 185 3.68 0.10 27.98
N PRO A 186 3.34 -0.91 27.17
CA PRO A 186 1.96 -1.37 27.00
C PRO A 186 1.27 -1.77 28.31
N GLU A 187 2.00 -2.35 29.26
CA GLU A 187 1.45 -2.75 30.56
C GLU A 187 0.90 -1.57 31.36
N ASP A 188 1.45 -0.38 31.18
CA ASP A 188 1.02 0.83 31.90
C ASP A 188 -0.39 1.27 31.45
N LEU A 189 -0.88 0.76 30.31
CA LEU A 189 -2.24 0.99 29.84
C LEU A 189 -3.30 0.15 30.60
N GLU A 190 -2.92 -0.94 31.26
CA GLU A 190 -3.87 -1.87 31.89
C GLU A 190 -4.88 -1.19 32.82
N PRO A 191 -4.50 -0.23 33.69
CA PRO A 191 -5.49 0.47 34.52
C PRO A 191 -6.52 1.25 33.70
N LEU A 192 -6.14 1.82 32.56
CA LEU A 192 -7.06 2.57 31.68
C LEU A 192 -7.99 1.61 30.95
N LEU A 193 -7.46 0.48 30.48
CA LEU A 193 -8.26 -0.57 29.81
C LEU A 193 -9.26 -1.20 30.80
N ASP A 194 -8.91 -1.35 32.09
CA ASP A 194 -9.81 -1.82 33.13
C ASP A 194 -10.98 -0.85 33.37
N ILE A 195 -10.73 0.47 33.35
CA ILE A 195 -11.76 1.49 33.47
C ILE A 195 -12.74 1.37 32.30
N ILE A 196 -12.26 1.32 31.07
CA ILE A 196 -13.11 1.22 29.90
C ILE A 196 -13.94 -0.06 29.93
N LYS A 197 -13.33 -1.19 30.21
CA LYS A 197 -14.04 -2.46 30.28
C LYS A 197 -15.18 -2.44 31.32
N LYS A 198 -14.99 -1.77 32.43
CA LYS A 198 -15.99 -1.67 33.49
C LYS A 198 -17.08 -0.67 33.16
N GLU A 199 -16.72 0.53 32.71
CA GLU A 199 -17.65 1.66 32.56
C GLU A 199 -18.31 1.70 31.16
N ARG A 200 -17.72 1.04 30.17
CA ARG A 200 -18.16 1.00 28.77
C ARG A 200 -18.00 -0.42 28.19
N PRO A 201 -18.83 -1.37 28.63
CA PRO A 201 -18.77 -2.76 28.15
C PRO A 201 -19.11 -2.89 26.65
N ASP A 202 -19.66 -1.85 26.05
CA ASP A 202 -19.95 -1.69 24.62
C ASP A 202 -18.75 -1.20 23.80
N VAL A 203 -17.66 -0.78 24.42
CA VAL A 203 -16.45 -0.27 23.78
C VAL A 203 -15.33 -1.29 23.94
N VAL A 204 -14.63 -1.58 22.85
CA VAL A 204 -13.46 -2.45 22.88
C VAL A 204 -12.29 -1.72 23.56
N PRO A 205 -11.73 -2.23 24.67
CA PRO A 205 -10.62 -1.54 25.33
C PRO A 205 -9.38 -1.35 24.44
N TRP A 206 -9.01 -2.40 23.68
CA TRP A 206 -7.90 -2.37 22.74
C TRP A 206 -8.31 -2.92 21.39
N ALA A 207 -8.31 -2.08 20.36
CA ALA A 207 -8.67 -2.48 19.01
C ALA A 207 -7.57 -3.31 18.36
N LEU A 208 -8.00 -4.32 17.62
CA LEU A 208 -7.17 -5.14 16.76
C LEU A 208 -7.73 -5.12 15.35
N GLU A 209 -6.88 -5.31 14.36
CA GLU A 209 -7.28 -5.51 12.97
C GLU A 209 -6.81 -6.87 12.45
N LYS A 210 -7.52 -7.41 11.44
CA LYS A 210 -7.25 -8.72 10.82
C LYS A 210 -5.81 -8.92 10.35
N ARG A 211 -5.06 -7.85 10.09
CA ARG A 211 -3.74 -7.91 9.47
C ARG A 211 -2.57 -7.73 10.43
N GLY A 212 -2.78 -7.92 11.72
CA GLY A 212 -1.67 -8.12 12.62
C GLY A 212 -1.19 -6.93 13.43
N ASN A 213 -1.98 -5.86 13.59
CA ASN A 213 -1.72 -4.93 14.68
C ASN A 213 -2.17 -5.56 16.00
N ALA A 214 -1.65 -6.74 16.21
CA ALA A 214 -1.78 -7.43 17.47
C ALA A 214 -0.70 -6.88 18.41
N VAL A 215 -0.98 -6.94 19.69
CA VAL A 215 -0.01 -6.68 20.77
C VAL A 215 1.35 -7.39 20.54
N VAL A 216 1.38 -8.37 19.64
CA VAL A 216 2.55 -9.20 19.27
C VAL A 216 3.17 -8.82 17.92
N GLU A 217 2.81 -7.66 17.32
CA GLU A 217 3.43 -7.26 16.06
C GLU A 217 4.95 -7.08 16.22
N ARG A 218 5.71 -7.66 15.27
CA ARG A 218 7.18 -7.70 15.33
C ARG A 218 7.82 -6.32 15.24
N SER A 219 7.24 -5.44 14.45
CA SER A 219 7.69 -4.06 14.29
C SER A 219 7.65 -3.22 15.56
N LEU A 220 6.98 -3.71 16.62
CA LEU A 220 6.98 -3.08 17.93
C LEU A 220 8.24 -3.35 18.76
N ILE A 221 8.99 -4.38 18.40
CA ILE A 221 10.11 -4.87 19.19
C ILE A 221 11.42 -4.95 18.42
N ALA A 222 11.36 -4.89 17.08
CA ALA A 222 12.54 -5.05 16.25
C ALA A 222 12.41 -4.28 14.92
N ASP A 223 13.54 -3.85 14.41
CA ASP A 223 13.70 -3.51 13.01
C ASP A 223 13.77 -4.79 12.18
N ILE A 224 12.78 -5.00 11.33
CA ILE A 224 12.58 -6.24 10.58
C ILE A 224 13.36 -6.18 9.28
N LEU A 225 14.25 -7.15 9.07
CA LEU A 225 15.05 -7.26 7.88
C LEU A 225 14.25 -7.96 6.75
N ASP A 226 14.01 -7.23 5.67
CA ASP A 226 13.40 -7.71 4.41
C ASP A 226 12.17 -8.62 4.59
N GLY A 227 11.30 -8.30 5.54
CA GLY A 227 10.06 -9.04 5.78
C GLY A 227 10.25 -10.49 6.25
N CYS A 228 11.47 -10.90 6.59
CA CYS A 228 11.80 -12.24 7.04
C CYS A 228 11.57 -12.43 8.56
N LEU A 229 12.04 -13.54 9.11
CA LEU A 229 11.94 -13.85 10.54
C LEU A 229 13.04 -13.14 11.38
N ALA A 230 14.02 -12.56 10.69
CA ALA A 230 15.16 -11.92 11.29
C ALA A 230 14.94 -10.42 11.49
N GLY A 231 15.60 -9.87 12.49
CA GLY A 231 15.60 -8.43 12.77
C GLY A 231 16.59 -8.08 13.85
N ILE A 232 16.70 -6.78 14.11
CA ILE A 232 17.51 -6.19 15.17
C ILE A 232 16.56 -5.69 16.26
N LEU A 233 16.71 -6.17 17.48
CA LEU A 233 15.82 -5.79 18.59
C LEU A 233 16.07 -4.35 19.05
N TYR A 234 15.00 -3.56 19.24
CA TYR A 234 15.10 -2.18 19.74
C TYR A 234 15.63 -2.10 21.18
N GLU A 235 15.37 -3.13 22.02
CA GLU A 235 15.90 -3.22 23.37
C GLU A 235 17.32 -3.84 23.42
N GLY A 236 17.87 -4.17 22.24
CA GLY A 236 19.23 -4.69 22.12
C GLY A 236 20.29 -3.62 22.42
N THR A 237 21.47 -4.07 22.82
CA THR A 237 22.63 -3.20 23.05
C THR A 237 23.58 -3.14 21.86
N ASP A 238 23.30 -3.90 20.83
CA ASP A 238 24.09 -4.01 19.60
C ASP A 238 23.16 -4.28 18.39
N ASP A 239 23.74 -4.22 17.20
CA ASP A 239 23.06 -4.46 15.94
C ASP A 239 23.01 -5.96 15.56
N THR A 240 22.98 -6.84 16.56
CA THR A 240 22.96 -8.29 16.31
C THR A 240 21.64 -8.72 15.68
N VAL A 241 21.74 -9.32 14.52
CA VAL A 241 20.59 -9.92 13.83
C VAL A 241 20.18 -11.19 14.54
N CYS A 242 18.91 -11.29 14.90
CA CYS A 242 18.37 -12.48 15.58
C CYS A 242 17.08 -12.97 14.90
N ASN A 243 16.67 -14.21 15.21
CA ASN A 243 15.33 -14.67 14.95
C ASN A 243 14.38 -14.04 15.97
N ILE A 244 13.54 -13.09 15.50
CA ILE A 244 12.67 -12.30 16.38
C ILE A 244 11.74 -13.20 17.20
N TYR A 245 11.22 -14.29 16.63
CA TYR A 245 10.30 -15.18 17.32
C TYR A 245 10.91 -16.02 18.43
N GLU A 246 12.24 -16.17 18.45
CA GLU A 246 12.97 -16.86 19.51
C GLU A 246 13.44 -15.91 20.63
N SER A 247 13.20 -14.60 20.46
CA SER A 247 13.63 -13.59 21.42
C SER A 247 12.75 -13.56 22.68
N ASP A 248 13.35 -13.17 23.80
CA ASP A 248 12.62 -12.89 25.04
C ASP A 248 11.64 -11.73 24.87
N ALA A 249 11.97 -10.75 24.04
CA ALA A 249 11.12 -9.62 23.75
C ALA A 249 9.80 -10.08 23.09
N TYR A 250 9.87 -10.99 22.12
CA TYR A 250 8.67 -11.55 21.50
C TYR A 250 7.86 -12.41 22.48
N THR A 251 8.53 -13.23 23.29
CA THR A 251 7.87 -14.05 24.31
C THR A 251 7.08 -13.19 25.30
N LYS A 252 7.66 -12.10 25.79
CA LYS A 252 6.97 -11.14 26.70
C LYS A 252 5.72 -10.55 26.04
N ARG A 253 5.77 -10.22 24.73
CA ARG A 253 4.60 -9.72 23.98
C ARG A 253 3.50 -10.77 23.85
N VAL A 254 3.84 -12.01 23.58
CA VAL A 254 2.87 -13.12 23.53
C VAL A 254 2.20 -13.32 24.89
N GLU A 255 2.95 -13.23 25.98
CA GLU A 255 2.40 -13.33 27.33
C GLU A 255 1.47 -12.17 27.66
N LEU A 256 1.84 -10.95 27.26
CA LEU A 256 0.99 -9.76 27.39
C LEU A 256 -0.32 -9.95 26.61
N ALA A 257 -0.27 -10.37 25.35
CA ALA A 257 -1.46 -10.61 24.54
C ALA A 257 -2.39 -11.66 25.16
N LYS A 258 -1.84 -12.77 25.64
CA LYS A 258 -2.62 -13.81 26.36
C LYS A 258 -3.28 -13.26 27.63
N ARG A 259 -2.56 -12.42 28.38
CA ARG A 259 -3.09 -11.78 29.57
C ARG A 259 -4.23 -10.81 29.21
N TRP A 260 -4.07 -9.98 28.19
CA TRP A 260 -5.08 -9.05 27.73
C TRP A 260 -6.31 -9.73 27.15
N GLN A 261 -6.12 -10.82 26.41
CA GLN A 261 -7.24 -11.65 25.94
C GLN A 261 -8.01 -12.25 27.14
N LYS A 262 -7.32 -12.80 28.13
CA LYS A 262 -7.96 -13.37 29.35
C LYS A 262 -8.71 -12.30 30.13
N LYS A 263 -8.19 -11.08 30.21
CA LYS A 263 -8.86 -9.93 30.82
C LYS A 263 -10.02 -9.39 29.98
N GLY A 264 -10.16 -9.82 28.72
CA GLY A 264 -11.20 -9.37 27.78
C GLY A 264 -11.00 -7.92 27.32
N TYR A 265 -9.77 -7.50 27.15
CA TYR A 265 -9.46 -6.20 26.56
C TYR A 265 -9.49 -6.24 25.03
N LEU A 266 -9.29 -7.41 24.42
CA LEU A 266 -9.23 -7.60 22.99
C LEU A 266 -10.62 -8.00 22.45
N ALA A 267 -10.95 -7.54 21.25
CA ALA A 267 -12.18 -7.94 20.57
C ALA A 267 -12.15 -9.44 20.21
N GLU A 268 -13.30 -10.10 20.30
CA GLU A 268 -13.43 -11.51 19.94
C GLU A 268 -13.43 -11.74 18.43
N ASP A 269 -13.84 -10.73 17.64
CA ASP A 269 -14.04 -10.78 16.19
C ASP A 269 -12.81 -10.34 15.37
N VAL A 270 -11.66 -10.26 15.99
CA VAL A 270 -10.41 -9.76 15.37
C VAL A 270 -10.07 -10.41 14.02
N ILE A 271 -10.49 -11.67 13.80
CA ILE A 271 -10.26 -12.40 12.56
C ILE A 271 -11.14 -11.88 11.41
N THR A 272 -12.30 -11.34 11.70
CA THR A 272 -13.30 -10.87 10.72
C THR A 272 -13.32 -9.37 10.57
N ASN A 273 -12.86 -8.62 11.56
CA ASN A 273 -12.81 -7.17 11.51
C ASN A 273 -11.75 -6.69 10.51
N ILE A 274 -12.18 -5.92 9.51
CA ILE A 274 -11.35 -5.35 8.46
C ILE A 274 -10.99 -3.89 8.70
N GLU A 275 -11.63 -3.25 9.67
CA GLU A 275 -11.37 -1.85 10.03
C GLU A 275 -10.05 -1.72 10.76
N THR A 276 -9.34 -0.61 10.51
CA THR A 276 -8.10 -0.33 11.23
C THR A 276 -8.39 0.01 12.69
N GLY A 277 -7.44 -0.26 13.58
CA GLY A 277 -7.56 0.12 14.98
C GLY A 277 -7.80 1.61 15.15
N GLN A 278 -7.12 2.44 14.35
CA GLN A 278 -7.33 3.89 14.32
C GLN A 278 -8.78 4.26 13.97
N THR A 279 -9.35 3.66 12.93
CA THR A 279 -10.75 3.92 12.54
C THR A 279 -11.70 3.60 13.67
N GLN A 280 -11.52 2.48 14.37
CA GLN A 280 -12.34 2.08 15.50
C GLN A 280 -12.24 3.06 16.68
N VAL A 281 -11.01 3.58 16.96
CA VAL A 281 -10.80 4.57 18.03
C VAL A 281 -11.45 5.91 17.68
N ILE A 282 -11.31 6.39 16.45
CA ILE A 282 -11.92 7.64 15.97
C ILE A 282 -13.45 7.54 15.99
N ALA A 283 -14.01 6.40 15.59
CA ALA A 283 -15.45 6.16 15.64
C ALA A 283 -16.00 6.05 17.06
N GLY A 284 -15.15 5.81 18.07
CA GLY A 284 -15.57 5.61 19.47
C GLY A 284 -15.97 4.17 19.80
N ASP A 285 -15.78 3.24 18.86
CA ASP A 285 -16.04 1.80 19.04
C ASP A 285 -14.92 1.11 19.84
N ALA A 286 -13.72 1.72 19.85
CA ALA A 286 -12.62 1.30 20.69
C ALA A 286 -12.02 2.47 21.46
N PHE A 287 -11.31 2.13 22.56
CA PHE A 287 -10.62 3.12 23.39
C PHE A 287 -9.19 3.36 22.91
N ALA A 288 -8.45 2.31 22.63
CA ALA A 288 -7.05 2.36 22.30
C ALA A 288 -6.70 1.45 21.12
N ALA A 289 -5.69 1.84 20.38
CA ALA A 289 -5.09 1.02 19.33
C ALA A 289 -3.60 1.37 19.19
N GLU A 290 -2.86 0.44 18.61
CA GLU A 290 -1.53 0.75 18.12
C GLU A 290 -1.62 1.70 16.92
N PHE A 291 -0.68 2.62 16.84
CA PHE A 291 -0.60 3.63 15.80
C PHE A 291 0.84 3.92 15.41
N VAL A 292 1.09 4.06 14.12
CA VAL A 292 2.38 4.51 13.61
C VAL A 292 2.37 6.04 13.53
N ILE A 293 3.12 6.67 14.41
CA ILE A 293 3.22 8.14 14.47
C ILE A 293 4.23 8.58 13.41
N LYS A 294 3.77 9.44 12.49
CA LYS A 294 4.62 10.16 11.54
C LYS A 294 4.62 11.64 11.90
N PRO A 295 5.77 12.34 11.79
CA PRO A 295 5.87 13.75 12.19
C PRO A 295 4.82 14.64 11.53
N ASP A 296 4.48 14.36 10.27
CA ASP A 296 3.53 15.16 9.47
C ASP A 296 2.06 14.85 9.78
N GLU A 297 1.77 13.68 10.39
CA GLU A 297 0.41 13.28 10.76
C GLU A 297 -0.03 13.79 12.13
N MET A 298 0.90 14.17 13.00
CA MET A 298 0.58 14.72 14.33
C MET A 298 -0.17 16.05 14.30
N GLN A 299 -0.24 16.74 13.17
CA GLN A 299 -0.92 18.02 13.03
C GLN A 299 -2.43 17.90 12.73
N TYR A 300 -2.93 16.69 12.45
CA TYR A 300 -4.32 16.48 12.04
C TYR A 300 -5.23 15.90 13.12
N GLU A 301 -4.71 15.65 14.33
CA GLU A 301 -5.45 14.95 15.41
C GLU A 301 -5.68 15.82 16.66
N GLU A 302 -5.53 17.16 16.58
CA GLU A 302 -5.97 18.08 17.63
C GLU A 302 -7.50 18.42 17.49
#